data_619596e819f03d0f8156191d41581721
#
_entry.id   619596e819f03d0f8156191d41581721
#
_cell.length_a   1.000
_cell.length_b   1.000
_cell.length_c   1.000
_cell.angle_alpha   90.00
_cell.angle_beta   90.00
_cell.angle_gamma   90.00
#
_symmetry.space_group_name_H-M   'P 1'
#
loop_
_entity.id
_entity.type
_entity.pdbx_description
1 polymer ?
#
loop_
_entity_poly.entity_id
_entity_poly.type
_entity_poly.pdbx_seq_one_letter_code
_entity_poly.pdbx_strand_id
1 'polypeptide(L)' 'MAELTRDQKKYIDDRIKREGLNEFGDPKDTMYAGGNPLFDMMTGATKDRYEYILDNHRDWMPQSK' A
#
# COMPACT_ATOMS: atom_id res chain seq x y z
N MET A 1 -1.50 -15.84 -0.07
CA MET A 1 -1.60 -14.69 -0.97
C MET A 1 -0.38 -14.65 -1.89
N ALA A 2 -0.60 -14.43 -3.15
CA ALA A 2 0.51 -14.39 -4.10
C ALA A 2 1.31 -13.10 -3.93
N GLU A 3 2.62 -13.21 -4.04
CA GLU A 3 3.47 -12.05 -3.99
C GLU A 3 3.37 -11.26 -5.28
N LEU A 4 3.49 -9.96 -5.14
CA LEU A 4 3.49 -9.09 -6.30
C LEU A 4 4.82 -9.20 -7.03
N THR A 5 4.75 -9.14 -8.35
CA THR A 5 5.97 -9.11 -9.15
C THR A 5 6.60 -7.73 -9.05
N ARG A 6 7.85 -7.64 -9.53
CA ARG A 6 8.54 -6.36 -9.55
C ARG A 6 7.76 -5.33 -10.38
N ASP A 7 7.22 -5.76 -11.51
CA ASP A 7 6.46 -4.86 -12.37
C ASP A 7 5.19 -4.38 -11.70
N GLN A 8 4.54 -5.25 -10.96
CA GLN A 8 3.32 -4.88 -10.24
C GLN A 8 3.64 -3.87 -9.14
N LYS A 9 4.74 -4.06 -8.44
CA LYS A 9 5.15 -3.13 -7.40
C LYS A 9 5.50 -1.77 -8.00
N LYS A 10 6.16 -1.78 -9.15
CA LYS A 10 6.50 -0.54 -9.82
C LYS A 10 5.25 0.20 -10.27
N TYR A 11 4.27 -0.53 -10.75
CA TYR A 11 3.01 0.10 -11.14
C TYR A 11 2.36 0.83 -9.97
N ILE A 12 2.36 0.18 -8.81
CA ILE A 12 1.77 0.78 -7.61
C ILE A 12 2.54 2.03 -7.20
N ASP A 13 3.86 1.95 -7.19
CA ASP A 13 4.68 3.09 -6.82
C ASP A 13 4.52 4.25 -7.79
N ASP A 14 4.42 3.95 -9.08
CA ASP A 14 4.20 4.98 -10.09
C ASP A 14 2.84 5.64 -9.90
N ARG A 15 1.84 4.83 -9.54
CA ARG A 15 0.50 5.35 -9.30
C ARG A 15 0.49 6.30 -8.12
N ILE A 16 1.21 5.94 -7.06
CA ILE A 16 1.30 6.78 -5.88
C ILE A 16 1.91 8.13 -6.23
N LYS A 17 2.96 8.12 -7.03
CA LYS A 17 3.59 9.36 -7.46
C LYS A 17 2.65 10.20 -8.31
N ARG A 18 1.96 9.55 -9.22
CA ARG A 18 1.04 10.24 -10.12
C ARG A 18 -0.09 10.90 -9.37
N GLU A 19 -0.61 10.20 -8.37
CA GLU A 19 -1.72 10.70 -7.58
C GLU A 19 -1.28 11.68 -6.49
N GLY A 20 0.02 11.79 -6.26
CA GLY A 20 0.52 12.70 -5.23
C GLY A 20 0.26 12.21 -3.83
N LEU A 21 0.29 10.90 -3.63
CA LEU A 21 0.00 10.29 -2.34
C LEU A 21 1.30 9.96 -1.60
N ASN A 22 1.15 9.59 -0.34
CA ASN A 22 2.32 9.20 0.44
C ASN A 22 2.70 7.75 0.13
N GLU A 23 3.71 7.23 0.83
CA GLU A 23 4.22 5.90 0.53
C GLU A 23 3.21 4.80 0.81
N PHE A 24 2.17 5.10 1.55
CA PHE A 24 1.12 4.12 1.87
C PHE A 24 -0.10 4.27 0.98
N GLY A 25 -0.03 5.14 -0.02
CA GLY A 25 -1.15 5.34 -0.92
C GLY A 25 -2.26 6.18 -0.34
N ASP A 26 -1.98 6.91 0.74
CA ASP A 26 -2.95 7.80 1.37
C ASP A 26 -2.57 9.25 1.10
N PRO A 27 -3.50 10.20 1.33
CA PRO A 27 -3.14 11.61 1.21
C PRO A 27 -1.92 11.93 2.08
N LYS A 28 -1.07 12.81 1.59
CA LYS A 28 0.20 13.07 2.26
C LYS A 28 0.05 13.60 3.68
N ASP A 29 -1.06 14.24 3.97
CA ASP A 29 -1.30 14.79 5.31
C ASP A 29 -2.06 13.82 6.21
N THR A 30 -2.18 12.57 5.81
CA THR A 30 -2.86 11.57 6.62
C THR A 30 -2.04 11.25 7.86
N MET A 31 -2.70 11.20 9.00
CA MET A 31 -2.07 10.83 10.26
C MET A 31 -2.52 9.44 10.67
N TYR A 32 -1.60 8.69 11.23
CA TYR A 32 -1.88 7.31 11.63
C TYR A 32 -1.72 7.16 13.13
N ALA A 33 -2.68 6.45 13.75
CA ALA A 33 -2.56 6.12 15.15
C ALA A 33 -1.33 5.24 15.32
N GLY A 34 -0.43 5.66 16.22
CA GLY A 34 0.82 4.93 16.39
C GLY A 34 1.88 5.24 15.36
N GLY A 35 1.56 6.05 14.36
CA GLY A 35 2.54 6.54 13.39
C GLY A 35 2.85 5.58 12.25
N ASN A 36 2.26 4.38 12.24
CA ASN A 36 2.56 3.42 11.18
C ASN A 36 1.32 2.56 10.90
N PRO A 37 0.70 2.71 9.74
CA PRO A 37 -0.50 1.95 9.43
C PRO A 37 -0.24 0.47 9.16
N LEU A 38 1.01 0.08 9.01
CA LEU A 38 1.35 -1.29 8.71
C LEU A 38 1.47 -2.15 9.95
N PHE A 39 1.59 -1.55 11.12
CA PHE A 39 1.75 -2.29 12.35
C PHE A 39 0.42 -2.49 13.05
N ASP A 40 0.10 -3.74 13.36
CA ASP A 40 -1.12 -4.08 14.08
C ASP A 40 -0.78 -4.29 15.55
N MET A 41 -1.21 -3.35 16.37
CA MET A 41 -0.90 -3.42 17.81
C MET A 41 -1.61 -4.57 18.51
N MET A 42 -2.72 -5.02 17.95
CA MET A 42 -3.48 -6.11 18.58
C MET A 42 -2.78 -7.44 18.42
N THR A 43 -2.15 -7.68 17.29
CA THR A 43 -1.48 -8.95 17.03
C THR A 43 0.03 -8.84 17.06
N GLY A 44 0.56 -7.62 16.99
CA GLY A 44 2.00 -7.42 16.92
C GLY A 44 2.56 -7.72 15.55
N ALA A 45 1.72 -7.93 14.56
CA ALA A 45 2.17 -8.27 13.22
C ALA A 45 2.35 -7.01 12.38
N THR A 46 3.21 -7.12 11.37
CA THR A 46 3.43 -6.05 10.43
C THR A 46 2.89 -6.45 9.07
N LYS A 47 2.10 -5.58 8.48
CA LYS A 47 1.50 -5.84 7.19
C LYS A 47 2.41 -5.33 6.07
N ASP A 48 2.41 -6.04 4.94
CA ASP A 48 3.19 -5.60 3.78
C ASP A 48 2.62 -4.29 3.25
N ARG A 49 3.52 -3.36 2.87
CA ARG A 49 3.11 -2.04 2.39
C ARG A 49 2.19 -2.14 1.16
N TYR A 50 2.56 -2.98 0.22
CA TYR A 50 1.76 -3.12 -0.99
C TYR A 50 0.41 -3.77 -0.71
N GLU A 51 0.38 -4.67 0.25
CA GLU A 51 -0.88 -5.29 0.64
C GLU A 51 -1.82 -4.25 1.24
N TYR A 52 -1.28 -3.38 2.09
CA TYR A 52 -2.08 -2.31 2.68
C TYR A 52 -2.62 -1.37 1.60
N ILE A 53 -1.76 -1.01 0.64
CA ILE A 53 -2.16 -0.12 -0.43
C ILE A 53 -3.29 -0.72 -1.26
N LEU A 54 -3.17 -1.99 -1.59
CA LEU A 54 -4.17 -2.65 -2.42
C LEU A 54 -5.47 -2.88 -1.67
N ASP A 55 -5.42 -3.03 -0.36
CA ASP A 55 -6.64 -3.13 0.44
C ASP A 55 -7.44 -1.85 0.36
N ASN A 56 -6.75 -0.71 0.30
CA ASN A 56 -7.41 0.59 0.22
C ASN A 56 -7.74 1.00 -1.20
N HIS A 57 -7.02 0.45 -2.17
CA HIS A 57 -7.18 0.81 -3.58
C HIS A 57 -7.28 -0.45 -4.41
N ARG A 58 -8.39 -1.15 -4.27
CA ARG A 58 -8.55 -2.42 -4.95
C ARG A 58 -8.53 -2.30 -6.46
N ASP A 59 -8.93 -1.14 -6.98
CA ASP A 59 -8.89 -0.90 -8.41
C ASP A 59 -7.49 -0.68 -8.94
N TRP A 60 -6.51 -0.62 -8.04
CA TRP A 60 -5.10 -0.49 -8.45
C TRP A 60 -4.46 -1.85 -8.70
N MET A 61 -5.14 -2.94 -8.42
CA MET A 61 -4.58 -4.26 -8.60
C MET A 61 -4.20 -4.47 -10.06
N PRO A 62 -2.92 -4.66 -10.38
CA PRO A 62 -2.51 -4.88 -11.76
C PRO A 62 -3.10 -6.17 -12.29
N GLN A 63 -3.54 -6.15 -13.51
CA GLN A 63 -4.05 -7.35 -14.14
C GLN A 63 -2.89 -8.27 -14.46
N SER A 64 -2.94 -9.47 -13.93
CA SER A 64 -1.94 -10.47 -14.25
C SER A 64 -2.59 -11.50 -15.10
N LYS A 65 -2.55 -11.45 -16.28
CA LYS A 65 -3.22 -12.42 -17.14
C LYS A 65 -2.20 -13.30 -17.81
#